data_7e7f2aa2cd7d2c511ecf16b3f57287bc
#
_entry.id   7e7f2aa2cd7d2c511ecf16b3f57287bc
#
_cell.length_a   1.000
_cell.length_b   1.000
_cell.length_c   1.000
_cell.angle_alpha   90.00
_cell.angle_beta   90.00
_cell.angle_gamma   90.00
#
_symmetry.space_group_name_H-M   'P 1'
#
loop_
_entity.id
_entity.type
_entity.pdbx_description
1 polymer ?
#
loop_
_entity_poly.entity_id
_entity_poly.type
_entity_poly.pdbx_seq_one_letter_code
_entity_poly.pdbx_strand_id
1 'polypeptide(L)'
;MAIDPAGIYLDGTAGGAGHSKEIAKRLTTGRLISLDQDPDAVATAAARLKGLPAQVVQANFRETARVLDELEIPFINGALLDLGVSSHQLDDAERGFSYHADAPLDMRMSQQGPTAADLVNTLDREELTRILRDYGEEPYAWQIAGKIVKAREEAPILTTLQFADLIASAMPPAERRKNKNPARRSSSSADAVMGNWMP
;
A
#
# COMPACT_ATOMS: atom_id res chain seq x y z
N MET A 1 20.43 5.31 -9.68
CA MET A 1 21.01 4.00 -10.09
C MET A 1 21.62 4.14 -11.47
N ALA A 2 22.88 3.73 -11.66
CA ALA A 2 23.49 3.64 -12.98
C ALA A 2 22.98 2.37 -13.66
N ILE A 3 22.44 2.48 -14.88
CA ILE A 3 21.89 1.34 -15.63
C ILE A 3 22.90 0.87 -16.66
N ASP A 4 23.36 -0.39 -16.52
CA ASP A 4 24.09 -1.11 -17.55
C ASP A 4 23.09 -1.59 -18.62
N PRO A 5 23.25 -1.22 -19.92
CA PRO A 5 22.32 -1.62 -20.98
C PRO A 5 22.19 -3.14 -21.17
N ALA A 6 23.14 -3.93 -20.70
CA ALA A 6 23.12 -5.40 -20.76
C ALA A 6 22.67 -6.03 -19.43
N GLY A 7 22.44 -5.24 -18.38
CA GLY A 7 22.12 -5.72 -17.05
C GLY A 7 20.67 -6.20 -16.89
N ILE A 8 20.43 -6.96 -15.82
CA ILE A 8 19.10 -7.42 -15.41
C ILE A 8 18.69 -6.63 -14.17
N TYR A 9 17.51 -6.04 -14.21
CA TYR A 9 16.98 -5.19 -13.14
C TYR A 9 15.63 -5.66 -12.67
N LEU A 10 15.33 -5.38 -11.41
CA LEU A 10 14.02 -5.61 -10.79
C LEU A 10 13.41 -4.28 -10.37
N ASP A 11 12.15 -4.08 -10.71
CA ASP A 11 11.26 -3.10 -10.07
C ASP A 11 10.20 -3.88 -9.30
N GLY A 12 10.26 -3.88 -7.97
CA GLY A 12 9.34 -4.63 -7.11
C GLY A 12 8.03 -3.92 -6.83
N THR A 13 7.84 -2.70 -7.38
CA THR A 13 6.70 -1.81 -7.15
C THR A 13 6.36 -1.07 -8.45
N ALA A 14 5.93 -1.83 -9.46
CA ALA A 14 5.74 -1.31 -10.82
C ALA A 14 4.77 -0.12 -10.89
N GLY A 15 3.69 -0.15 -10.11
CA GLY A 15 2.67 0.90 -10.07
C GLY A 15 2.23 1.32 -11.47
N GLY A 16 2.28 2.62 -11.76
CA GLY A 16 2.05 3.17 -13.08
C GLY A 16 3.20 2.98 -14.07
N ALA A 17 4.22 2.17 -13.76
CA ALA A 17 5.40 1.90 -14.57
C ALA A 17 6.28 3.12 -14.91
N GLY A 18 6.25 4.17 -14.10
CA GLY A 18 7.07 5.36 -14.33
C GLY A 18 8.56 5.05 -14.28
N HIS A 19 9.03 4.48 -13.19
CA HIS A 19 10.42 4.06 -13.01
C HIS A 19 10.79 2.90 -13.92
N SER A 20 9.94 1.88 -14.01
CA SER A 20 10.10 0.74 -14.90
C SER A 20 10.37 1.16 -16.34
N LYS A 21 9.60 2.13 -16.87
CA LYS A 21 9.76 2.63 -18.23
C LYS A 21 11.11 3.33 -18.46
N GLU A 22 11.56 4.13 -17.48
CA GLU A 22 12.85 4.81 -17.57
C GLU A 22 14.04 3.86 -17.45
N ILE A 23 13.91 2.77 -16.70
CA ILE A 23 14.91 1.71 -16.66
C ILE A 23 14.91 0.97 -18.01
N ALA A 24 13.76 0.48 -18.44
CA ALA A 24 13.63 -0.35 -19.65
C ALA A 24 14.12 0.36 -20.92
N LYS A 25 13.89 1.66 -21.06
CA LYS A 25 14.42 2.46 -22.19
C LYS A 25 15.95 2.50 -22.32
N ARG A 26 16.65 2.25 -21.22
CA ARG A 26 18.12 2.27 -21.17
C ARG A 26 18.74 0.89 -21.42
N LEU A 27 17.91 -0.15 -21.48
CA LEU A 27 18.34 -1.52 -21.74
C LEU A 27 18.40 -1.78 -23.26
N THR A 28 19.37 -2.56 -23.68
CA THR A 28 19.54 -3.01 -25.06
C THR A 28 19.48 -4.54 -25.16
N THR A 29 20.41 -5.23 -24.50
CA THR A 29 20.45 -6.69 -24.40
C THR A 29 20.05 -7.19 -23.01
N GLY A 30 19.98 -6.29 -22.05
CA GLY A 30 19.48 -6.54 -20.70
C GLY A 30 17.95 -6.65 -20.65
N ARG A 31 17.39 -6.90 -19.47
CA ARG A 31 15.96 -7.00 -19.25
C ARG A 31 15.54 -6.43 -17.89
N LEU A 32 14.29 -5.98 -17.81
CA LEU A 32 13.65 -5.54 -16.57
C LEU A 32 12.56 -6.55 -16.18
N ILE A 33 12.52 -6.93 -14.92
CA ILE A 33 11.41 -7.63 -14.30
C ILE A 33 10.67 -6.62 -13.43
N SER A 34 9.39 -6.39 -13.71
CA SER A 34 8.53 -5.47 -12.97
C SER A 34 7.45 -6.24 -12.23
N LEU A 35 7.43 -6.12 -10.92
CA LEU A 35 6.44 -6.78 -10.05
C LEU A 35 5.46 -5.75 -9.51
N ASP A 36 4.21 -6.15 -9.39
CA ASP A 36 3.24 -5.49 -8.54
C ASP A 36 2.21 -6.52 -8.05
N GLN A 37 1.71 -6.34 -6.83
CA GLN A 37 0.65 -7.19 -6.32
C GLN A 37 -0.75 -6.71 -6.75
N ASP A 38 -0.87 -5.42 -7.13
CA ASP A 38 -2.12 -4.80 -7.58
C ASP A 38 -2.40 -5.16 -9.06
N PRO A 39 -3.51 -5.87 -9.37
CA PRO A 39 -3.83 -6.23 -10.75
C PRO A 39 -4.01 -5.01 -11.67
N ASP A 40 -4.48 -3.86 -11.16
CA ASP A 40 -4.65 -2.64 -11.95
C ASP A 40 -3.29 -2.03 -12.33
N ALA A 41 -2.33 -2.07 -11.39
CA ALA A 41 -0.95 -1.66 -11.63
C ALA A 41 -0.29 -2.59 -12.67
N VAL A 42 -0.46 -3.91 -12.54
CA VAL A 42 0.05 -4.90 -13.50
C VAL A 42 -0.49 -4.65 -14.91
N ALA A 43 -1.80 -4.45 -15.07
CA ALA A 43 -2.41 -4.15 -16.36
C ALA A 43 -1.86 -2.85 -16.97
N THR A 44 -1.73 -1.80 -16.15
CA THR A 44 -1.18 -0.50 -16.56
C THR A 44 0.29 -0.63 -16.96
N ALA A 45 1.09 -1.31 -16.15
CA ALA A 45 2.51 -1.53 -16.42
C ALA A 45 2.72 -2.35 -17.71
N ALA A 46 1.97 -3.43 -17.90
CA ALA A 46 2.03 -4.25 -19.11
C ALA A 46 1.73 -3.43 -20.38
N ALA A 47 0.72 -2.56 -20.34
CA ALA A 47 0.40 -1.69 -21.45
C ALA A 47 1.50 -0.64 -21.73
N ARG A 48 2.06 -0.02 -20.69
CA ARG A 48 3.06 1.05 -20.82
C ARG A 48 4.46 0.56 -21.17
N LEU A 49 4.78 -0.69 -20.84
CA LEU A 49 6.06 -1.33 -21.13
C LEU A 49 6.06 -2.17 -22.41
N LYS A 50 4.94 -2.20 -23.13
CA LYS A 50 4.82 -2.95 -24.39
C LYS A 50 5.88 -2.49 -25.40
N GLY A 51 6.64 -3.46 -25.92
CA GLY A 51 7.73 -3.21 -26.86
C GLY A 51 9.06 -2.80 -26.24
N LEU A 52 9.15 -2.71 -24.93
CA LEU A 52 10.40 -2.51 -24.19
C LEU A 52 10.93 -3.86 -23.65
N PRO A 53 12.24 -3.98 -23.35
CA PRO A 53 12.82 -5.18 -22.77
C PRO A 53 12.43 -5.35 -21.30
N ALA A 54 11.15 -5.52 -21.04
CA ALA A 54 10.55 -5.63 -19.72
C ALA A 54 9.50 -6.73 -19.68
N GLN A 55 9.46 -7.45 -18.56
CA GLN A 55 8.45 -8.44 -18.24
C GLN A 55 7.71 -8.03 -16.97
N VAL A 56 6.37 -7.97 -17.03
CA VAL A 56 5.53 -7.63 -15.88
C VAL A 56 4.96 -8.92 -15.28
N VAL A 57 5.05 -9.06 -13.97
CA VAL A 57 4.57 -10.23 -13.23
C VAL A 57 3.71 -9.76 -12.07
N GLN A 58 2.52 -10.33 -11.91
CA GLN A 58 1.69 -10.08 -10.74
C GLN A 58 2.22 -10.91 -9.57
N ALA A 59 2.91 -10.24 -8.64
CA ALA A 59 3.45 -10.86 -7.44
C ALA A 59 3.73 -9.79 -6.38
N ASN A 60 3.68 -10.18 -5.12
CA ASN A 60 4.23 -9.35 -4.05
C ASN A 60 5.77 -9.37 -4.15
N PHE A 61 6.44 -8.24 -3.90
CA PHE A 61 7.90 -8.18 -3.93
C PHE A 61 8.58 -9.15 -2.93
N ARG A 62 7.86 -9.62 -1.91
CA ARG A 62 8.32 -10.70 -1.00
C ARG A 62 8.59 -12.00 -1.74
N GLU A 63 7.95 -12.20 -2.89
CA GLU A 63 8.07 -13.40 -3.73
C GLU A 63 9.18 -13.26 -4.78
N THR A 64 10.00 -12.20 -4.70
CA THR A 64 11.06 -11.91 -5.69
C THR A 64 11.93 -13.14 -5.96
N ALA A 65 12.39 -13.86 -4.92
CA ALA A 65 13.24 -15.03 -5.10
C ALA A 65 12.53 -16.11 -5.94
N ARG A 66 11.27 -16.43 -5.59
CA ARG A 66 10.47 -17.40 -6.36
C ARG A 66 10.30 -16.98 -7.83
N VAL A 67 9.95 -15.71 -8.05
CA VAL A 67 9.75 -15.20 -9.42
C VAL A 67 11.06 -15.25 -10.23
N LEU A 68 12.20 -14.90 -9.64
CA LEU A 68 13.49 -14.96 -10.31
C LEU A 68 13.89 -16.40 -10.63
N ASP A 69 13.63 -17.34 -9.71
CA ASP A 69 13.88 -18.78 -9.93
C ASP A 69 13.02 -19.33 -11.08
N GLU A 70 11.71 -19.00 -11.11
CA GLU A 70 10.80 -19.39 -12.19
C GLU A 70 11.19 -18.82 -13.56
N LEU A 71 11.84 -17.66 -13.57
CA LEU A 71 12.35 -17.01 -14.79
C LEU A 71 13.78 -17.41 -15.14
N GLU A 72 14.37 -18.34 -14.38
CA GLU A 72 15.76 -18.81 -14.53
C GLU A 72 16.77 -17.65 -14.49
N ILE A 73 16.56 -16.67 -13.58
CA ILE A 73 17.42 -15.53 -13.39
C ILE A 73 18.25 -15.71 -12.11
N PRO A 74 19.54 -16.08 -12.23
CA PRO A 74 20.37 -16.38 -11.06
C PRO A 74 20.85 -15.14 -10.29
N PHE A 75 20.83 -13.96 -10.91
CA PHE A 75 21.23 -12.69 -10.27
C PHE A 75 20.62 -11.49 -10.99
N ILE A 76 20.55 -10.38 -10.28
CA ILE A 76 20.14 -9.07 -10.80
C ILE A 76 21.25 -8.04 -10.56
N ASN A 77 21.38 -7.06 -11.46
CA ASN A 77 22.35 -5.96 -11.34
C ASN A 77 21.86 -4.84 -10.44
N GLY A 78 20.56 -4.79 -10.19
CA GLY A 78 19.98 -3.83 -9.27
C GLY A 78 18.49 -4.02 -9.10
N ALA A 79 17.98 -3.54 -7.96
CA ALA A 79 16.57 -3.54 -7.63
C ALA A 79 16.10 -2.14 -7.23
N LEU A 80 14.81 -1.86 -7.50
CA LEU A 80 14.10 -0.66 -7.07
C LEU A 80 12.86 -1.10 -6.30
N LEU A 81 12.64 -0.47 -5.16
CA LEU A 81 11.41 -0.58 -4.37
C LEU A 81 10.97 0.84 -4.00
N ASP A 82 9.81 1.26 -4.50
CA ASP A 82 9.15 2.52 -4.15
C ASP A 82 7.94 2.18 -3.29
N LEU A 83 8.20 2.04 -1.97
CA LEU A 83 7.24 1.52 -1.01
C LEU A 83 6.19 2.57 -0.67
N GLY A 84 4.93 2.16 -0.65
CA GLY A 84 3.78 2.97 -0.29
C GLY A 84 2.58 2.73 -1.19
N VAL A 85 1.59 3.60 -1.08
CA VAL A 85 0.38 3.58 -1.92
C VAL A 85 0.62 4.38 -3.21
N SER A 86 0.08 3.91 -4.33
CA SER A 86 0.13 4.65 -5.59
C SER A 86 -0.90 5.79 -5.63
N SER A 87 -0.64 6.82 -6.46
CA SER A 87 -1.64 7.88 -6.68
C SER A 87 -2.98 7.33 -7.16
N HIS A 88 -2.96 6.30 -8.01
CA HIS A 88 -4.18 5.65 -8.50
C HIS A 88 -5.00 5.04 -7.35
N GLN A 89 -4.35 4.37 -6.40
CA GLN A 89 -5.02 3.80 -5.23
C GLN A 89 -5.62 4.88 -4.31
N LEU A 90 -4.99 6.05 -4.21
CA LEU A 90 -5.53 7.19 -3.44
C LEU A 90 -6.68 7.90 -4.15
N ASP A 91 -6.62 7.98 -5.49
CA ASP A 91 -7.62 8.68 -6.31
C ASP A 91 -8.90 7.86 -6.48
N ASP A 92 -8.80 6.54 -6.45
CA ASP A 92 -9.95 5.62 -6.52
C ASP A 92 -10.55 5.40 -5.11
N ALA A 93 -11.65 6.10 -4.83
CA ALA A 93 -12.31 6.02 -3.53
C ALA A 93 -12.75 4.60 -3.15
N GLU A 94 -13.19 3.77 -4.13
CA GLU A 94 -13.67 2.42 -3.89
C GLU A 94 -12.56 1.47 -3.37
N ARG A 95 -11.29 1.84 -3.55
CA ARG A 95 -10.15 1.11 -3.02
C ARG A 95 -9.96 1.32 -1.50
N GLY A 96 -10.58 2.31 -0.91
CA GLY A 96 -10.57 2.56 0.54
C GLY A 96 -9.26 3.11 1.12
N PHE A 97 -8.30 3.56 0.29
CA PHE A 97 -7.02 4.12 0.76
C PHE A 97 -7.09 5.59 1.17
N SER A 98 -8.23 6.23 0.96
CA SER A 98 -8.47 7.64 1.30
C SER A 98 -9.80 7.81 2.02
N TYR A 99 -9.86 8.76 2.94
CA TYR A 99 -11.10 9.16 3.62
C TYR A 99 -11.59 10.55 3.14
N HIS A 100 -11.10 11.04 2.02
CA HIS A 100 -11.61 12.28 1.42
C HIS A 100 -13.05 12.14 0.90
N ALA A 101 -13.43 10.93 0.54
CA ALA A 101 -14.79 10.53 0.24
C ALA A 101 -15.16 9.31 1.11
N ASP A 102 -16.44 9.20 1.47
CA ASP A 102 -16.92 7.98 2.16
C ASP A 102 -17.02 6.83 1.17
N ALA A 103 -16.32 5.75 1.46
CA ALA A 103 -16.19 4.60 0.58
C ALA A 103 -16.01 3.31 1.40
N PRO A 104 -16.13 2.12 0.79
CA PRO A 104 -15.86 0.87 1.47
C PRO A 104 -14.47 0.85 2.12
N LEU A 105 -14.38 0.35 3.35
CA LEU A 105 -13.12 0.19 4.07
C LEU A 105 -12.41 -1.08 3.59
N ASP A 106 -11.91 -1.06 2.34
CA ASP A 106 -11.26 -2.20 1.69
C ASP A 106 -9.76 -2.27 1.98
N MET A 107 -8.96 -1.36 1.41
CA MET A 107 -7.50 -1.19 1.56
C MET A 107 -6.65 -2.38 1.08
N ARG A 108 -7.18 -3.31 0.29
CA ARG A 108 -6.41 -4.42 -0.27
C ARG A 108 -5.68 -4.00 -1.56
N MET A 109 -4.37 -3.93 -1.54
CA MET A 109 -3.59 -3.68 -2.76
C MET A 109 -3.77 -4.81 -3.78
N SER A 110 -3.68 -6.06 -3.33
CA SER A 110 -3.83 -7.24 -4.20
C SER A 110 -5.27 -7.53 -4.62
N GLN A 111 -6.25 -6.82 -4.05
CA GLN A 111 -7.69 -7.09 -4.17
C GLN A 111 -8.10 -8.51 -3.70
N GLN A 112 -7.23 -9.18 -2.93
CA GLN A 112 -7.44 -10.54 -2.41
C GLN A 112 -7.25 -10.56 -0.88
N GLY A 113 -7.83 -11.58 -0.24
CA GLY A 113 -7.75 -11.73 1.22
C GLY A 113 -8.72 -10.84 1.98
N PRO A 114 -8.54 -10.69 3.30
CA PRO A 114 -9.42 -9.91 4.16
C PRO A 114 -9.29 -8.41 3.86
N THR A 115 -10.41 -7.70 3.93
CA THR A 115 -10.46 -6.24 3.84
C THR A 115 -10.05 -5.60 5.17
N ALA A 116 -9.77 -4.30 5.16
CA ALA A 116 -9.58 -3.56 6.42
C ALA A 116 -10.85 -3.60 7.28
N ALA A 117 -12.04 -3.58 6.66
CA ALA A 117 -13.30 -3.78 7.38
C ALA A 117 -13.34 -5.13 8.09
N ASP A 118 -12.93 -6.22 7.45
CA ASP A 118 -12.88 -7.54 8.08
C ASP A 118 -11.94 -7.52 9.30
N LEU A 119 -10.75 -6.93 9.16
CA LEU A 119 -9.76 -6.87 10.23
C LEU A 119 -10.26 -6.06 11.44
N VAL A 120 -10.81 -4.87 11.23
CA VAL A 120 -11.30 -4.04 12.36
C VAL A 120 -12.51 -4.65 13.05
N ASN A 121 -13.32 -5.43 12.33
CA ASN A 121 -14.50 -6.07 12.91
C ASN A 121 -14.22 -7.44 13.55
N THR A 122 -13.10 -8.09 13.28
CA THR A 122 -12.83 -9.46 13.76
C THR A 122 -11.65 -9.60 14.70
N LEU A 123 -10.56 -8.85 14.49
CA LEU A 123 -9.34 -8.97 15.31
C LEU A 123 -9.58 -8.54 16.76
N ASP A 124 -8.90 -9.16 17.70
CA ASP A 124 -8.95 -8.73 19.09
C ASP A 124 -8.21 -7.40 19.32
N ARG A 125 -8.36 -6.84 20.53
CA ARG A 125 -7.80 -5.53 20.85
C ARG A 125 -6.26 -5.54 20.82
N GLU A 126 -5.65 -6.62 21.24
CA GLU A 126 -4.20 -6.82 21.30
C GLU A 126 -3.60 -6.84 19.90
N GLU A 127 -4.22 -7.60 18.98
CA GLU A 127 -3.80 -7.67 17.57
C GLU A 127 -3.98 -6.33 16.85
N LEU A 128 -5.14 -5.67 17.02
CA LEU A 128 -5.36 -4.32 16.49
C LEU A 128 -4.33 -3.33 17.03
N THR A 129 -4.02 -3.38 18.34
CA THR A 129 -3.00 -2.52 18.95
C THR A 129 -1.63 -2.78 18.34
N ARG A 130 -1.27 -4.04 18.14
CA ARG A 130 0.02 -4.42 17.53
C ARG A 130 0.13 -3.88 16.11
N ILE A 131 -0.90 -4.06 15.29
CA ILE A 131 -0.92 -3.56 13.91
C ILE A 131 -0.78 -2.04 13.88
N LEU A 132 -1.59 -1.33 14.64
CA LEU A 132 -1.58 0.13 14.70
C LEU A 132 -0.25 0.70 15.21
N ARG A 133 0.40 0.03 16.16
CA ARG A 133 1.67 0.48 16.74
C ARG A 133 2.86 0.08 15.87
N ASP A 134 2.93 -1.19 15.45
CA ASP A 134 4.15 -1.76 14.83
C ASP A 134 4.24 -1.39 13.32
N TYR A 135 3.11 -1.24 12.65
CA TYR A 135 3.06 -0.85 11.23
C TYR A 135 2.61 0.61 11.03
N GLY A 136 1.66 1.07 11.84
CA GLY A 136 1.14 2.44 11.76
C GLY A 136 1.92 3.48 12.58
N GLU A 137 2.90 3.03 13.38
CA GLU A 137 3.67 3.89 14.30
C GLU A 137 2.78 4.79 15.18
N GLU A 138 1.55 4.34 15.45
CA GLU A 138 0.52 5.14 16.13
C GLU A 138 0.69 5.11 17.66
N PRO A 139 1.04 6.22 18.31
CA PRO A 139 1.26 6.25 19.76
C PRO A 139 0.00 6.00 20.60
N TYR A 140 -1.18 6.23 20.02
CA TYR A 140 -2.48 6.00 20.66
C TYR A 140 -3.12 4.66 20.28
N ALA A 141 -2.33 3.71 19.75
CA ALA A 141 -2.80 2.43 19.22
C ALA A 141 -3.74 1.68 20.18
N TRP A 142 -3.40 1.62 21.48
CA TRP A 142 -4.22 0.95 22.50
C TRP A 142 -5.59 1.62 22.69
N GLN A 143 -5.63 2.94 22.70
CA GLN A 143 -6.86 3.72 22.84
C GLN A 143 -7.75 3.57 21.60
N ILE A 144 -7.14 3.64 20.40
CA ILE A 144 -7.83 3.46 19.11
C ILE A 144 -8.41 2.05 19.03
N ALA A 145 -7.61 1.01 19.29
CA ALA A 145 -8.07 -0.38 19.30
C ALA A 145 -9.24 -0.60 20.28
N GLY A 146 -9.17 -0.01 21.48
CA GLY A 146 -10.26 -0.07 22.44
C GLY A 146 -11.54 0.61 21.96
N LYS A 147 -11.43 1.70 21.21
CA LYS A 147 -12.58 2.37 20.59
C LYS A 147 -13.18 1.54 19.45
N ILE A 148 -12.33 0.91 18.61
CA ILE A 148 -12.77 0.02 17.54
C ILE A 148 -13.58 -1.14 18.11
N VAL A 149 -13.04 -1.85 19.09
CA VAL A 149 -13.70 -3.00 19.72
C VAL A 149 -15.05 -2.60 20.32
N LYS A 150 -15.11 -1.47 21.01
CA LYS A 150 -16.37 -0.97 21.56
C LYS A 150 -17.40 -0.56 20.49
N ALA A 151 -16.94 0.14 19.43
CA ALA A 151 -17.86 0.63 18.41
C ALA A 151 -18.50 -0.51 17.60
N ARG A 152 -17.73 -1.56 17.28
CA ARG A 152 -18.23 -2.71 16.52
C ARG A 152 -19.24 -3.56 17.28
N GLU A 153 -19.30 -3.46 18.63
CA GLU A 153 -20.37 -4.10 19.44
C GLU A 153 -21.74 -3.48 19.15
N GLU A 154 -21.79 -2.22 18.73
CA GLU A 154 -23.04 -1.52 18.39
C GLU A 154 -23.40 -1.69 16.91
N ALA A 155 -22.43 -1.51 16.00
CA ALA A 155 -22.59 -1.69 14.57
C ALA A 155 -21.25 -1.96 13.88
N PRO A 156 -21.20 -2.77 12.79
CA PRO A 156 -19.98 -3.00 12.02
C PRO A 156 -19.41 -1.69 11.45
N ILE A 157 -18.09 -1.59 11.43
CA ILE A 157 -17.34 -0.48 10.83
C ILE A 157 -17.06 -0.86 9.37
N LEU A 158 -17.73 -0.18 8.43
CA LEU A 158 -17.75 -0.60 7.03
C LEU A 158 -17.16 0.44 6.07
N THR A 159 -17.03 1.71 6.51
CA THR A 159 -16.60 2.78 5.61
C THR A 159 -15.37 3.53 6.13
N THR A 160 -14.68 4.18 5.20
CA THR A 160 -13.47 4.96 5.48
C THR A 160 -13.72 6.13 6.42
N LEU A 161 -14.85 6.85 6.27
CA LEU A 161 -15.19 7.96 7.17
C LEU A 161 -15.55 7.47 8.57
N GLN A 162 -16.33 6.38 8.71
CA GLN A 162 -16.62 5.77 10.01
C GLN A 162 -15.33 5.44 10.75
N PHE A 163 -14.37 4.83 10.06
CA PHE A 163 -13.08 4.46 10.65
C PHE A 163 -12.24 5.69 11.01
N ALA A 164 -12.13 6.68 10.13
CA ALA A 164 -11.39 7.92 10.37
C ALA A 164 -11.96 8.72 11.57
N ASP A 165 -13.28 8.85 11.66
CA ASP A 165 -13.95 9.53 12.77
C ASP A 165 -13.72 8.80 14.10
N LEU A 166 -13.71 7.48 14.07
CA LEU A 166 -13.45 6.65 15.23
C LEU A 166 -12.02 6.86 15.76
N ILE A 167 -11.01 6.84 14.86
CA ILE A 167 -9.62 7.14 15.17
C ILE A 167 -9.52 8.56 15.77
N ALA A 168 -10.10 9.54 15.10
CA ALA A 168 -10.10 10.93 15.59
C ALA A 168 -10.74 11.08 16.98
N SER A 169 -11.81 10.30 17.27
CA SER A 169 -12.48 10.32 18.58
C SER A 169 -11.65 9.71 19.70
N ALA A 170 -10.72 8.81 19.38
CA ALA A 170 -9.85 8.16 20.34
C ALA A 170 -8.66 9.03 20.79
N MET A 171 -8.34 10.06 20.00
CA MET A 171 -7.21 10.95 20.26
C MET A 171 -7.50 12.02 21.31
N PRO A 172 -6.48 12.46 22.09
CA PRO A 172 -6.60 13.60 22.98
C PRO A 172 -7.02 14.88 22.23
N PRO A 173 -7.82 15.79 22.88
CA PRO A 173 -8.30 17.02 22.23
C PRO A 173 -7.20 17.92 21.67
N ALA A 174 -6.01 17.92 22.29
CA ALA A 174 -4.86 18.70 21.84
C ALA A 174 -4.33 18.19 20.49
N GLU A 175 -4.26 16.87 20.29
CA GLU A 175 -3.80 16.26 19.04
C GLU A 175 -4.86 16.40 17.93
N ARG A 176 -6.15 16.27 18.26
CA ARG A 176 -7.25 16.53 17.31
C ARG A 176 -7.22 17.96 16.74
N ARG A 177 -6.78 18.96 17.51
CA ARG A 177 -6.65 20.36 17.06
C ARG A 177 -5.47 20.55 16.09
N LYS A 178 -4.36 19.86 16.30
CA LYS A 178 -3.21 19.87 15.38
C LYS A 178 -3.56 19.34 14.00
N ASN A 179 -4.39 18.29 13.95
CA ASN A 179 -4.82 17.64 12.71
C ASN A 179 -5.88 18.44 11.92
N LYS A 180 -6.50 19.47 12.52
CA LYS A 180 -7.43 20.36 11.81
C LYS A 180 -6.75 21.42 10.92
N ASN A 181 -5.42 21.55 10.97
CA ASN A 181 -4.69 22.49 10.12
C ASN A 181 -4.54 21.90 8.70
N PRO A 182 -5.08 22.54 7.63
CA PRO A 182 -5.00 22.06 6.26
C PRO A 182 -3.57 21.82 5.75
N ALA A 183 -2.58 22.57 6.26
CA ALA A 183 -1.17 22.42 5.91
C ALA A 183 -0.51 21.16 6.52
N ARG A 184 -1.18 20.48 7.46
CA ARG A 184 -0.71 19.24 8.13
C ARG A 184 -1.57 18.02 7.82
N ARG A 185 -2.49 18.10 6.87
CA ARG A 185 -3.36 16.98 6.48
C ARG A 185 -2.59 15.79 5.89
N SER A 186 -1.36 15.99 5.41
CA SER A 186 -0.50 14.92 4.90
C SER A 186 0.22 14.10 5.99
N SER A 187 0.00 14.42 7.27
CA SER A 187 0.61 13.74 8.42
C SER A 187 -0.39 13.48 9.56
N SER A 188 -1.68 13.35 9.24
CA SER A 188 -2.66 12.96 10.25
C SER A 188 -2.45 11.49 10.63
N SER A 189 -2.69 11.15 11.91
CA SER A 189 -2.61 9.75 12.34
C SER A 189 -3.54 8.83 11.55
N ALA A 190 -4.64 9.35 11.00
CA ALA A 190 -5.52 8.60 10.13
C ALA A 190 -4.86 8.28 8.78
N ASP A 191 -4.13 9.24 8.17
CA ASP A 191 -3.37 9.01 6.93
C ASP A 191 -2.22 8.04 7.19
N ALA A 192 -1.49 8.19 8.31
CA ALA A 192 -0.42 7.30 8.70
C ALA A 192 -0.93 5.88 8.98
N VAL A 193 -2.04 5.76 9.71
CA VAL A 193 -2.67 4.47 10.00
C VAL A 193 -3.18 3.82 8.72
N MET A 194 -3.85 4.58 7.83
CA MET A 194 -4.36 4.04 6.57
C MET A 194 -3.25 3.75 5.55
N GLY A 195 -2.21 4.59 5.49
CA GLY A 195 -1.08 4.40 4.57
C GLY A 195 -0.10 3.30 4.96
N ASN A 196 0.08 3.05 6.25
CA ASN A 196 1.07 2.11 6.77
C ASN A 196 0.46 0.77 7.27
N TRP A 197 -0.86 0.61 7.18
CA TRP A 197 -1.55 -0.56 7.75
C TRP A 197 -1.44 -1.83 6.92
N MET A 198 -0.65 -1.81 5.86
CA MET A 198 -0.54 -3.00 5.02
C MET A 198 0.63 -3.90 5.46
N PRO A 199 0.37 -5.19 5.73
CA PRO A 199 1.39 -6.20 5.95
C PRO A 199 2.12 -6.59 4.67
#